data_c2fee1ec8a20e0f0e3c6f78b82944f6f
#
_entry.id   c2fee1ec8a20e0f0e3c6f78b82944f6f
#
_cell.length_a   1.000
_cell.length_b   1.000
_cell.length_c   1.000
_cell.angle_alpha   90.00
_cell.angle_beta   90.00
_cell.angle_gamma   90.00
#
_symmetry.space_group_name_H-M   'P 1'
#
loop_
_entity.id
_entity.type
_entity.pdbx_description
1 polymer ?
#
loop_
_entity_poly.entity_id
_entity_poly.type
_entity_poly.pdbx_seq_one_letter_code
_entity_poly.pdbx_strand_id
1 'polypeptide(L)'
;MDLKAQMGQFLAPKFTLAQLAENLFQAETDPDRVVMRQWIYGEEETCRELTRAQVNNRIKVVAARLQQVAEPGTRVAILAGNSPEYVFGFLGALYAGMVPIPLYDPNEPGHSDHLKAVFGDCEPSIVVTNRVSAAAVRTYFSAQRERPRVISLDALPDSLASSWTPVEGTAGDTAFLQYTSGSTRTPAGVELTNRAIITNVAQIFQAVQLQMPARIVSWLPMHHDMGIILAVFVTILGLDFEMMTPRDFIQHPDRWVRRLTAGKQATYAAIPNFALELAARHAKDADFSHVAGIIIGSEPVTESAVDSFLGAFSVDRSVLRPSYGLAEAALIVSTPQTEKRPVIAHFNRAELAAGRAVIEDKSEDTVAYASNGQCVPHQHLAIVDPETRAEVKDGVIGEIWVHGPNMATGYLNRPEETAATFRNTLGERQQDGLPEDDYWMATGDLATIVDGELYITGRLKDLIVIAGRNHYPQDIEGTVQAASAQVRPDSVAAFSVEGNDSESLVLLVERADDAQPSDDAEATEAIRTAVTAHHGITPDDIVWKAPGEINRTSSGKIARRVAKKNYVGF
;
A
#
# COMPACT_ATOMS: atom_id res chain seq x y z
N MET A 1 -0.60 18.88 -23.24
CA MET A 1 0.56 19.21 -22.39
C MET A 1 1.59 18.11 -22.52
N ASP A 2 2.85 18.44 -22.79
CA ASP A 2 3.92 17.42 -22.84
C ASP A 2 4.43 17.16 -21.42
N LEU A 3 3.81 16.19 -20.73
CA LEU A 3 4.20 15.77 -19.38
C LEU A 3 5.66 15.32 -19.32
N LYS A 4 6.18 14.68 -20.39
CA LYS A 4 7.58 14.24 -20.42
C LYS A 4 8.55 15.41 -20.38
N ALA A 5 8.23 16.54 -21.05
CA ALA A 5 9.08 17.73 -21.04
C ALA A 5 9.08 18.44 -19.67
N GLN A 6 8.06 18.25 -18.85
CA GLN A 6 7.93 18.89 -17.51
C GLN A 6 8.45 18.02 -16.37
N MET A 7 8.79 16.75 -16.62
CA MET A 7 9.21 15.81 -15.57
C MET A 7 10.41 16.31 -14.76
N GLY A 8 11.36 17.03 -15.37
CA GLY A 8 12.48 17.60 -14.64
C GLY A 8 12.09 18.60 -13.53
N GLN A 9 10.98 19.31 -13.69
CA GLN A 9 10.47 20.23 -12.66
C GLN A 9 9.79 19.49 -11.50
N PHE A 10 9.26 18.28 -11.75
CA PHE A 10 8.63 17.45 -10.71
C PHE A 10 9.64 16.69 -9.85
N LEU A 11 10.85 16.45 -10.36
CA LEU A 11 11.93 15.82 -9.59
C LEU A 11 12.57 16.75 -8.54
N ALA A 12 12.45 18.07 -8.72
CA ALA A 12 12.88 19.08 -7.75
C ALA A 12 11.82 20.20 -7.65
N PRO A 13 10.60 19.90 -7.19
CA PRO A 13 9.49 20.82 -7.22
C PRO A 13 9.73 22.00 -6.27
N LYS A 14 9.33 23.21 -6.73
CA LYS A 14 9.34 24.44 -5.93
C LYS A 14 7.93 24.90 -5.55
N PHE A 15 6.92 24.12 -5.86
CA PHE A 15 5.50 24.41 -5.70
C PHE A 15 4.81 23.33 -4.87
N THR A 16 3.64 23.65 -4.35
CA THR A 16 2.79 22.72 -3.62
C THR A 16 1.92 21.89 -4.57
N LEU A 17 1.32 20.80 -4.06
CA LEU A 17 0.32 20.02 -4.78
C LEU A 17 -0.88 20.87 -5.21
N ALA A 18 -1.32 21.80 -4.36
CA ALA A 18 -2.41 22.71 -4.68
C ALA A 18 -2.06 23.64 -5.85
N GLN A 19 -0.86 24.23 -5.84
CA GLN A 19 -0.36 25.08 -6.93
C GLN A 19 -0.21 24.28 -8.23
N LEU A 20 0.33 23.05 -8.15
CA LEU A 20 0.42 22.17 -9.32
C LEU A 20 -0.96 21.88 -9.90
N ALA A 21 -1.91 21.49 -9.05
CA ALA A 21 -3.27 21.18 -9.46
C ALA A 21 -3.94 22.38 -10.11
N GLU A 22 -3.89 23.55 -9.49
CA GLU A 22 -4.50 24.78 -10.02
C GLU A 22 -3.92 25.14 -11.39
N ASN A 23 -2.58 25.08 -11.55
CA ASN A 23 -1.93 25.35 -12.83
C ASN A 23 -2.40 24.38 -13.93
N LEU A 24 -2.55 23.09 -13.60
CA LEU A 24 -3.01 22.08 -14.55
C LEU A 24 -4.50 22.19 -14.88
N PHE A 25 -5.34 22.62 -13.93
CA PHE A 25 -6.74 22.93 -14.19
C PHE A 25 -6.91 24.18 -15.07
N GLN A 26 -6.09 25.21 -14.85
CA GLN A 26 -6.10 26.43 -15.68
C GLN A 26 -5.58 26.20 -17.10
N ALA A 27 -4.63 25.27 -17.26
CA ALA A 27 -4.05 24.93 -18.56
C ALA A 27 -4.93 23.97 -19.39
N GLU A 28 -6.07 23.49 -18.83
CA GLU A 28 -6.97 22.57 -19.54
C GLU A 28 -7.68 23.28 -20.71
N THR A 29 -7.60 22.68 -21.89
CA THR A 29 -8.20 23.20 -23.12
C THR A 29 -9.59 22.65 -23.42
N ASP A 30 -9.96 21.54 -22.77
CA ASP A 30 -11.28 20.90 -22.88
C ASP A 30 -11.89 20.67 -21.48
N PRO A 31 -12.42 21.74 -20.84
CA PRO A 31 -12.95 21.68 -19.49
C PRO A 31 -14.22 20.82 -19.37
N ASP A 32 -14.92 20.58 -20.48
CA ASP A 32 -16.14 19.76 -20.51
C ASP A 32 -15.85 18.27 -20.71
N ARG A 33 -14.59 17.89 -20.93
CA ARG A 33 -14.18 16.50 -21.01
C ARG A 33 -14.44 15.76 -19.69
N VAL A 34 -15.11 14.61 -19.75
CA VAL A 34 -15.29 13.71 -18.61
C VAL A 34 -13.94 13.11 -18.23
N VAL A 35 -13.54 13.32 -16.98
CA VAL A 35 -12.25 12.85 -16.43
C VAL A 35 -12.40 11.91 -15.24
N MET A 36 -13.58 11.85 -14.64
CA MET A 36 -13.81 11.03 -13.46
C MET A 36 -15.17 10.33 -13.56
N ARG A 37 -15.16 9.02 -13.34
CA ARG A 37 -16.33 8.16 -13.34
C ARG A 37 -16.40 7.37 -12.05
N GLN A 38 -17.54 7.45 -11.36
CA GLN A 38 -17.84 6.60 -10.22
C GLN A 38 -18.88 5.57 -10.64
N TRP A 39 -18.50 4.31 -10.58
CA TRP A 39 -19.40 3.18 -10.79
C TRP A 39 -20.09 2.81 -9.48
N ILE A 40 -21.40 2.72 -9.51
CA ILE A 40 -22.27 2.42 -8.37
C ILE A 40 -23.07 1.18 -8.72
N TYR A 41 -22.92 0.14 -7.93
CA TYR A 41 -23.54 -1.16 -8.12
C TYR A 41 -24.61 -1.37 -7.06
N GLY A 42 -25.86 -0.98 -7.39
CA GLY A 42 -27.06 -1.22 -6.61
C GLY A 42 -27.97 -2.25 -7.29
N GLU A 43 -29.29 -2.01 -7.26
CA GLU A 43 -30.25 -2.82 -8.04
C GLU A 43 -29.97 -2.69 -9.54
N GLU A 44 -29.56 -1.52 -9.98
CA GLU A 44 -29.06 -1.24 -11.32
C GLU A 44 -27.63 -0.69 -11.26
N GLU A 45 -26.83 -1.03 -12.26
CA GLU A 45 -25.50 -0.45 -12.45
C GLU A 45 -25.64 0.98 -13.00
N THR A 46 -25.08 1.94 -12.30
CA THR A 46 -25.08 3.35 -12.71
C THR A 46 -23.67 3.94 -12.71
N CYS A 47 -23.46 4.96 -13.54
CA CYS A 47 -22.21 5.68 -13.60
C CYS A 47 -22.44 7.17 -13.38
N ARG A 48 -21.79 7.74 -12.38
CA ARG A 48 -21.72 9.19 -12.18
C ARG A 48 -20.49 9.72 -12.89
N GLU A 49 -20.70 10.57 -13.88
CA GLU A 49 -19.64 11.20 -14.66
C GLU A 49 -19.41 12.64 -14.21
N LEU A 50 -18.16 13.05 -14.17
CA LEU A 50 -17.75 14.42 -13.82
C LEU A 50 -16.76 14.95 -14.85
N THR A 51 -17.04 16.15 -15.32
CA THR A 51 -16.15 16.86 -16.24
C THR A 51 -14.97 17.48 -15.49
N ARG A 52 -13.94 17.85 -16.23
CA ARG A 52 -12.76 18.54 -15.70
C ARG A 52 -13.14 19.82 -14.96
N ALA A 53 -14.07 20.61 -15.52
CA ALA A 53 -14.58 21.82 -14.89
C ALA A 53 -15.35 21.53 -13.60
N GLN A 54 -16.20 20.51 -13.59
CA GLN A 54 -16.96 20.13 -12.40
C GLN A 54 -16.05 19.68 -11.26
N VAL A 55 -15.01 18.88 -11.57
CA VAL A 55 -14.00 18.45 -10.59
C VAL A 55 -13.29 19.66 -9.99
N ASN A 56 -12.78 20.58 -10.81
CA ASN A 56 -12.13 21.81 -10.33
C ASN A 56 -13.07 22.66 -9.45
N ASN A 57 -14.32 22.85 -9.90
CA ASN A 57 -15.31 23.62 -9.13
C ASN A 57 -15.56 22.98 -7.75
N ARG A 58 -15.76 21.66 -7.68
CA ARG A 58 -16.01 20.97 -6.41
C ARG A 58 -14.82 21.04 -5.45
N ILE A 59 -13.60 20.97 -5.94
CA ILE A 59 -12.38 21.17 -5.12
C ILE A 59 -12.38 22.58 -4.50
N LYS A 60 -12.66 23.61 -5.29
CA LYS A 60 -12.73 25.01 -4.83
C LYS A 60 -13.89 25.25 -3.86
N VAL A 61 -15.04 24.61 -4.06
CA VAL A 61 -16.17 24.65 -3.12
C VAL A 61 -15.76 24.14 -1.73
N VAL A 62 -15.08 22.99 -1.69
CA VAL A 62 -14.60 22.42 -0.43
C VAL A 62 -13.55 23.32 0.22
N ALA A 63 -12.58 23.80 -0.55
CA ALA A 63 -11.54 24.71 -0.08
C ALA A 63 -12.11 26.00 0.51
N ALA A 64 -13.04 26.65 -0.20
CA ALA A 64 -13.71 27.86 0.26
C ALA A 64 -14.46 27.62 1.58
N ARG A 65 -15.15 26.47 1.69
CA ARG A 65 -15.84 26.14 2.95
C ARG A 65 -14.87 25.93 4.10
N LEU A 66 -13.74 25.28 3.85
CA LEU A 66 -12.71 25.06 4.87
C LEU A 66 -12.08 26.38 5.32
N GLN A 67 -11.76 27.29 4.40
CA GLN A 67 -11.24 28.63 4.69
C GLN A 67 -12.20 29.51 5.53
N GLN A 68 -13.51 29.28 5.44
CA GLN A 68 -14.49 29.98 6.26
C GLN A 68 -14.50 29.52 7.73
N VAL A 69 -13.94 28.37 8.05
CA VAL A 69 -14.13 27.71 9.36
C VAL A 69 -12.86 27.42 10.12
N ALA A 70 -11.70 27.53 9.47
CA ALA A 70 -10.40 27.32 10.10
C ALA A 70 -9.25 27.97 9.32
N GLU A 71 -8.12 28.10 9.97
CA GLU A 71 -6.89 28.69 9.41
C GLU A 71 -6.04 27.65 8.65
N PRO A 72 -5.14 28.09 7.76
CA PRO A 72 -4.12 27.22 7.16
C PRO A 72 -3.34 26.42 8.22
N GLY A 73 -2.89 25.21 7.86
CA GLY A 73 -2.21 24.29 8.78
C GLY A 73 -3.16 23.44 9.63
N THR A 74 -4.46 23.73 9.65
CA THR A 74 -5.45 22.91 10.37
C THR A 74 -5.50 21.49 9.80
N ARG A 75 -5.59 20.49 10.70
CA ARG A 75 -5.73 19.08 10.32
C ARG A 75 -7.19 18.75 10.02
N VAL A 76 -7.42 18.12 8.86
CA VAL A 76 -8.74 17.77 8.35
C VAL A 76 -8.84 16.28 8.12
N ALA A 77 -9.57 15.56 8.95
CA ALA A 77 -9.81 14.13 8.76
C ALA A 77 -10.87 13.90 7.67
N ILE A 78 -10.63 12.93 6.79
CA ILE A 78 -11.56 12.51 5.75
C ILE A 78 -12.14 11.16 6.16
N LEU A 79 -13.43 11.15 6.54
CA LEU A 79 -14.15 9.94 6.94
C LEU A 79 -15.25 9.65 5.93
N ALA A 80 -14.90 8.91 4.89
CA ALA A 80 -15.82 8.53 3.82
C ALA A 80 -15.35 7.25 3.13
N GLY A 81 -16.26 6.58 2.45
CA GLY A 81 -15.91 5.53 1.49
C GLY A 81 -15.42 6.11 0.15
N ASN A 82 -14.91 5.25 -0.72
CA ASN A 82 -14.44 5.62 -2.06
C ASN A 82 -15.53 6.38 -2.83
N SER A 83 -15.21 7.61 -3.18
CA SER A 83 -16.14 8.51 -3.91
C SER A 83 -15.38 9.72 -4.45
N PRO A 84 -15.94 10.45 -5.43
CA PRO A 84 -15.42 11.77 -5.83
C PRO A 84 -15.26 12.74 -4.66
N GLU A 85 -16.19 12.72 -3.71
CA GLU A 85 -16.16 13.57 -2.52
C GLU A 85 -14.91 13.32 -1.67
N TYR A 86 -14.39 12.09 -1.63
CA TYR A 86 -13.12 11.78 -0.95
C TYR A 86 -11.97 12.58 -1.56
N VAL A 87 -11.86 12.55 -2.89
CA VAL A 87 -10.84 13.29 -3.65
C VAL A 87 -11.02 14.80 -3.48
N PHE A 88 -12.28 15.29 -3.51
CA PHE A 88 -12.56 16.70 -3.29
C PHE A 88 -12.23 17.14 -1.85
N GLY A 89 -12.49 16.29 -0.86
CA GLY A 89 -12.09 16.54 0.54
C GLY A 89 -10.58 16.67 0.69
N PHE A 90 -9.84 15.78 0.07
CA PHE A 90 -8.38 15.79 0.10
C PHE A 90 -7.79 17.01 -0.61
N LEU A 91 -8.12 17.20 -1.89
CA LEU A 91 -7.63 18.33 -2.67
C LEU A 91 -8.14 19.67 -2.15
N GLY A 92 -9.38 19.74 -1.70
CA GLY A 92 -9.96 20.95 -1.10
C GLY A 92 -9.25 21.36 0.20
N ALA A 93 -8.82 20.41 1.03
CA ALA A 93 -8.00 20.70 2.20
C ALA A 93 -6.63 21.29 1.79
N LEU A 94 -5.97 20.69 0.79
CA LEU A 94 -4.72 21.24 0.25
C LEU A 94 -4.89 22.64 -0.33
N TYR A 95 -5.97 22.89 -1.06
CA TYR A 95 -6.31 24.22 -1.63
C TYR A 95 -6.62 25.26 -0.55
N ALA A 96 -7.06 24.82 0.63
CA ALA A 96 -7.28 25.67 1.79
C ALA A 96 -5.99 25.88 2.63
N GLY A 97 -4.86 25.31 2.21
CA GLY A 97 -3.60 25.34 2.98
C GLY A 97 -3.65 24.47 4.24
N MET A 98 -4.54 23.49 4.29
CA MET A 98 -4.74 22.59 5.43
C MET A 98 -4.13 21.22 5.18
N VAL A 99 -4.02 20.41 6.24
CA VAL A 99 -3.38 19.09 6.20
C VAL A 99 -4.46 17.99 6.23
N PRO A 100 -4.82 17.38 5.09
CA PRO A 100 -5.75 16.28 5.05
C PRO A 100 -5.17 15.01 5.70
N ILE A 101 -6.04 14.21 6.30
CA ILE A 101 -5.74 12.92 6.90
C ILE A 101 -6.72 11.91 6.30
N PRO A 102 -6.27 11.09 5.33
CA PRO A 102 -7.10 10.04 4.74
C PRO A 102 -7.48 8.98 5.77
N LEU A 103 -8.77 8.81 6.02
CA LEU A 103 -9.32 7.80 6.91
C LEU A 103 -10.54 7.15 6.26
N TYR A 104 -11.15 6.20 6.93
CA TYR A 104 -12.24 5.38 6.41
C TYR A 104 -13.60 5.70 7.04
N ASP A 105 -14.66 5.14 6.46
CA ASP A 105 -16.00 5.20 7.01
C ASP A 105 -16.04 4.46 8.36
N PRO A 106 -16.57 5.08 9.45
CA PRO A 106 -16.67 4.43 10.76
C PRO A 106 -17.51 3.14 10.78
N ASN A 107 -18.32 2.89 9.75
CA ASN A 107 -19.07 1.64 9.61
C ASN A 107 -18.22 0.48 9.08
N GLU A 108 -16.98 0.72 8.65
CA GLU A 108 -16.11 -0.39 8.24
C GLU A 108 -15.79 -1.28 9.45
N PRO A 109 -16.04 -2.61 9.35
CA PRO A 109 -15.88 -3.52 10.48
C PRO A 109 -14.45 -3.58 11.01
N GLY A 110 -14.28 -3.65 12.33
CA GLY A 110 -12.99 -3.91 12.97
C GLY A 110 -12.05 -2.70 13.12
N HIS A 111 -12.48 -1.48 12.78
CA HIS A 111 -11.60 -0.31 12.74
C HIS A 111 -11.83 0.76 13.82
N SER A 112 -12.80 0.60 14.73
CA SER A 112 -13.16 1.63 15.70
C SER A 112 -12.02 2.02 16.65
N ASP A 113 -11.25 1.04 17.15
CA ASP A 113 -10.13 1.30 18.08
C ASP A 113 -8.95 1.96 17.36
N HIS A 114 -8.69 1.55 16.10
CA HIS A 114 -7.68 2.19 15.28
C HIS A 114 -8.04 3.65 15.00
N LEU A 115 -9.28 3.93 14.64
CA LEU A 115 -9.77 5.29 14.39
C LEU A 115 -9.65 6.16 15.65
N LYS A 116 -9.99 5.61 16.83
CA LYS A 116 -9.83 6.30 18.10
C LYS A 116 -8.37 6.63 18.40
N ALA A 117 -7.45 5.69 18.13
CA ALA A 117 -6.01 5.91 18.34
C ALA A 117 -5.47 7.00 17.40
N VAL A 118 -5.89 6.99 16.12
CA VAL A 118 -5.51 8.02 15.14
C VAL A 118 -6.01 9.40 15.57
N PHE A 119 -7.27 9.51 15.99
CA PHE A 119 -7.83 10.79 16.46
C PHE A 119 -7.13 11.32 17.72
N GLY A 120 -6.70 10.42 18.63
CA GLY A 120 -5.90 10.80 19.80
C GLY A 120 -4.49 11.26 19.47
N ASP A 121 -3.93 10.86 18.33
CA ASP A 121 -2.57 11.24 17.88
C ASP A 121 -2.57 12.52 17.04
N CYS A 122 -3.49 12.63 16.06
CA CYS A 122 -3.51 13.78 15.14
C CYS A 122 -4.46 14.91 15.55
N GLU A 123 -5.38 14.71 16.47
CA GLU A 123 -6.32 15.70 17.00
C GLU A 123 -6.93 16.62 15.92
N PRO A 124 -7.64 16.09 14.91
CA PRO A 124 -8.17 16.91 13.84
C PRO A 124 -9.39 17.71 14.34
N SER A 125 -9.39 19.00 14.09
CA SER A 125 -10.52 19.87 14.49
C SER A 125 -11.68 19.85 13.48
N ILE A 126 -11.44 19.35 12.27
CA ILE A 126 -12.45 19.24 11.19
C ILE A 126 -12.49 17.81 10.68
N VAL A 127 -13.70 17.35 10.43
CA VAL A 127 -13.99 16.10 9.71
C VAL A 127 -14.80 16.45 8.46
N VAL A 128 -14.35 16.01 7.30
CA VAL A 128 -15.13 16.04 6.07
C VAL A 128 -15.65 14.65 5.75
N THR A 129 -16.86 14.57 5.23
CA THR A 129 -17.52 13.30 4.90
C THR A 129 -18.46 13.47 3.71
N ASN A 130 -18.99 12.38 3.18
CA ASN A 130 -20.03 12.39 2.15
C ASN A 130 -21.40 12.05 2.75
N ARG A 131 -22.47 12.14 1.93
CA ARG A 131 -23.84 11.84 2.35
C ARG A 131 -24.00 10.40 2.87
N VAL A 132 -23.31 9.44 2.24
CA VAL A 132 -23.41 8.01 2.57
C VAL A 132 -22.86 7.76 3.98
N SER A 133 -21.70 8.31 4.31
CA SER A 133 -21.01 8.10 5.59
C SER A 133 -21.46 9.06 6.70
N ALA A 134 -22.21 10.13 6.37
CA ALA A 134 -22.52 11.20 7.32
C ALA A 134 -23.26 10.74 8.60
N ALA A 135 -24.15 9.76 8.48
CA ALA A 135 -24.87 9.22 9.65
C ALA A 135 -23.92 8.47 10.60
N ALA A 136 -23.07 7.61 10.05
CA ALA A 136 -22.07 6.86 10.80
C ALA A 136 -21.07 7.79 11.50
N VAL A 137 -20.58 8.80 10.80
CA VAL A 137 -19.65 9.81 11.34
C VAL A 137 -20.28 10.55 12.50
N ARG A 138 -21.54 11.02 12.39
CA ARG A 138 -22.24 11.69 13.48
C ARG A 138 -22.44 10.77 14.69
N THR A 139 -22.81 9.51 14.44
CA THR A 139 -22.97 8.50 15.51
C THR A 139 -21.67 8.26 16.23
N TYR A 140 -20.57 8.09 15.48
CA TYR A 140 -19.24 7.87 16.05
C TYR A 140 -18.83 9.00 17.01
N PHE A 141 -19.08 10.27 16.66
CA PHE A 141 -18.76 11.42 17.53
C PHE A 141 -19.81 11.74 18.57
N SER A 142 -21.00 11.11 18.53
CA SER A 142 -22.12 11.47 19.44
C SER A 142 -21.79 11.31 20.92
N ALA A 143 -20.98 10.31 21.28
CA ALA A 143 -20.58 10.01 22.65
C ALA A 143 -19.30 10.74 23.09
N GLN A 144 -18.61 11.46 22.21
CA GLN A 144 -17.37 12.15 22.52
C GLN A 144 -17.65 13.53 23.15
N ARG A 145 -16.84 13.91 24.15
CA ARG A 145 -16.97 15.19 24.86
C ARG A 145 -16.51 16.37 24.00
N GLU A 146 -15.39 16.19 23.32
CA GLU A 146 -14.84 17.12 22.33
C GLU A 146 -15.13 16.58 20.95
N ARG A 147 -15.80 17.36 20.13
CA ARG A 147 -16.26 16.92 18.80
C ARG A 147 -15.64 17.80 17.73
N PRO A 148 -15.03 17.20 16.70
CA PRO A 148 -14.60 17.94 15.54
C PRO A 148 -15.83 18.53 14.80
N ARG A 149 -15.61 19.59 14.04
CA ARG A 149 -16.63 20.10 13.13
C ARG A 149 -16.83 19.16 11.96
N VAL A 150 -17.99 18.58 11.82
CA VAL A 150 -18.34 17.67 10.72
C VAL A 150 -18.97 18.44 9.56
N ILE A 151 -18.41 18.29 8.35
CA ILE A 151 -18.88 18.92 7.11
C ILE A 151 -19.21 17.83 6.09
N SER A 152 -20.48 17.79 5.64
CA SER A 152 -20.90 16.92 4.53
C SER A 152 -20.67 17.64 3.20
N LEU A 153 -19.77 17.08 2.37
CA LEU A 153 -19.30 17.74 1.15
C LEU A 153 -20.39 17.82 0.08
N ASP A 154 -21.28 16.83 0.01
CA ASP A 154 -22.41 16.81 -0.94
C ASP A 154 -23.41 17.97 -0.74
N ALA A 155 -23.48 18.50 0.48
CA ALA A 155 -24.44 19.55 0.82
C ALA A 155 -23.93 20.97 0.49
N LEU A 156 -22.69 21.12 0.05
CA LEU A 156 -22.09 22.41 -0.23
C LEU A 156 -22.53 22.93 -1.60
N PRO A 157 -23.07 24.18 -1.68
CA PRO A 157 -23.52 24.77 -2.94
C PRO A 157 -22.33 25.14 -3.84
N ASP A 158 -22.48 24.91 -5.14
CA ASP A 158 -21.42 25.16 -6.14
C ASP A 158 -20.96 26.62 -6.21
N SER A 159 -21.84 27.55 -5.82
CA SER A 159 -21.52 28.99 -5.78
C SER A 159 -20.42 29.37 -4.80
N LEU A 160 -20.09 28.49 -3.82
CA LEU A 160 -19.01 28.74 -2.88
C LEU A 160 -17.63 28.80 -3.56
N ALA A 161 -17.46 28.15 -4.70
CA ALA A 161 -16.17 28.12 -5.41
C ALA A 161 -15.60 29.53 -5.69
N SER A 162 -16.47 30.52 -5.93
CA SER A 162 -16.06 31.91 -6.20
C SER A 162 -15.48 32.65 -4.98
N SER A 163 -15.65 32.12 -3.78
CA SER A 163 -15.08 32.70 -2.55
C SER A 163 -13.76 32.06 -2.11
N TRP A 164 -13.31 31.05 -2.83
CA TRP A 164 -11.99 30.48 -2.59
C TRP A 164 -10.86 31.45 -2.96
N THR A 165 -9.83 31.48 -2.14
CA THR A 165 -8.61 32.27 -2.39
C THR A 165 -7.38 31.36 -2.33
N PRO A 166 -6.39 31.52 -3.25
CA PRO A 166 -5.15 30.77 -3.19
C PRO A 166 -4.41 30.99 -1.87
N VAL A 167 -3.74 29.95 -1.39
CA VAL A 167 -2.89 30.01 -0.19
C VAL A 167 -1.44 29.80 -0.61
N GLU A 168 -0.57 30.65 -0.08
CA GLU A 168 0.88 30.50 -0.29
C GLU A 168 1.40 29.27 0.48
N GLY A 169 2.42 28.63 -0.09
CA GLY A 169 3.07 27.47 0.51
C GLY A 169 4.31 27.07 -0.27
N THR A 170 5.07 26.17 0.31
CA THR A 170 6.33 25.67 -0.24
C THR A 170 6.30 24.16 -0.48
N ALA A 171 7.20 23.67 -1.32
CA ALA A 171 7.37 22.25 -1.54
C ALA A 171 7.78 21.48 -0.27
N GLY A 172 8.40 22.15 0.70
CA GLY A 172 8.82 21.56 1.96
C GLY A 172 7.72 21.43 3.01
N ASP A 173 6.57 22.09 2.80
CA ASP A 173 5.47 22.04 3.76
C ASP A 173 4.82 20.65 3.75
N THR A 174 4.32 20.21 4.92
CA THR A 174 3.56 18.97 5.04
C THR A 174 2.32 19.05 4.18
N ALA A 175 2.20 18.14 3.21
CA ALA A 175 1.04 18.04 2.36
C ALA A 175 -0.09 17.28 3.06
N PHE A 176 0.21 16.09 3.61
CA PHE A 176 -0.78 15.31 4.35
C PHE A 176 -0.12 14.35 5.35
N LEU A 177 -0.94 13.80 6.24
CA LEU A 177 -0.54 12.74 7.17
C LEU A 177 -1.11 11.41 6.69
N GLN A 178 -0.21 10.45 6.39
CA GLN A 178 -0.61 9.08 6.10
C GLN A 178 -0.45 8.23 7.35
N TYR A 179 -1.57 7.73 7.88
CA TYR A 179 -1.50 6.78 8.99
C TYR A 179 -1.22 5.38 8.48
N THR A 180 -0.18 4.77 9.02
CA THR A 180 0.18 3.39 8.69
C THR A 180 -0.68 2.41 9.49
N SER A 181 -1.06 1.32 8.85
CA SER A 181 -1.86 0.23 9.47
C SER A 181 -1.06 -0.63 10.46
N GLY A 182 0.03 -0.10 10.99
CA GLY A 182 1.05 -0.80 11.78
C GLY A 182 0.53 -1.99 12.60
N SER A 183 0.88 -3.19 12.19
CA SER A 183 0.51 -4.46 12.87
C SER A 183 1.10 -4.59 14.27
N THR A 184 1.91 -3.64 14.71
CA THR A 184 2.82 -3.84 15.84
C THR A 184 2.83 -2.73 16.87
N ARG A 185 2.20 -1.57 16.61
CA ARG A 185 2.23 -0.41 17.52
C ARG A 185 1.02 0.51 17.29
N THR A 186 0.87 1.51 18.17
CA THR A 186 -0.07 2.62 17.95
C THR A 186 0.14 3.21 16.55
N PRO A 187 -0.93 3.49 15.79
CA PRO A 187 -0.82 4.09 14.47
C PRO A 187 0.10 5.31 14.48
N ALA A 188 0.96 5.43 13.49
CA ALA A 188 1.88 6.54 13.35
C ALA A 188 1.52 7.37 12.11
N GLY A 189 1.36 8.67 12.28
CA GLY A 189 1.12 9.61 11.20
C GLY A 189 2.43 9.94 10.50
N VAL A 190 2.62 9.43 9.30
CA VAL A 190 3.78 9.76 8.44
C VAL A 190 3.57 11.15 7.86
N GLU A 191 4.52 12.07 8.10
CA GLU A 191 4.48 13.44 7.60
C GLU A 191 5.06 13.52 6.19
N LEU A 192 4.19 13.62 5.19
CA LEU A 192 4.54 13.69 3.79
C LEU A 192 4.52 15.12 3.27
N THR A 193 5.64 15.58 2.72
CA THR A 193 5.75 16.91 2.14
C THR A 193 5.25 16.94 0.70
N ASN A 194 4.88 18.14 0.21
CA ASN A 194 4.56 18.33 -1.20
C ASN A 194 5.70 17.85 -2.11
N ARG A 195 6.96 18.14 -1.75
CA ARG A 195 8.13 17.66 -2.49
C ARG A 195 8.17 16.15 -2.58
N ALA A 196 8.07 15.46 -1.45
CA ALA A 196 8.19 14.00 -1.41
C ALA A 196 7.20 13.32 -2.37
N ILE A 197 5.95 13.77 -2.35
CA ILE A 197 4.89 13.17 -3.15
C ILE A 197 5.03 13.51 -4.63
N ILE A 198 5.24 14.78 -4.98
CA ILE A 198 5.39 15.19 -6.39
C ILE A 198 6.59 14.49 -7.02
N THR A 199 7.71 14.40 -6.28
CA THR A 199 8.91 13.71 -6.76
C THR A 199 8.64 12.21 -6.96
N ASN A 200 8.02 11.53 -5.99
CA ASN A 200 7.78 10.10 -6.12
C ASN A 200 6.84 9.76 -7.28
N VAL A 201 5.83 10.57 -7.52
CA VAL A 201 4.96 10.38 -8.69
C VAL A 201 5.75 10.55 -9.99
N ALA A 202 6.65 11.54 -10.08
CA ALA A 202 7.52 11.68 -11.24
C ALA A 202 8.44 10.47 -11.44
N GLN A 203 9.00 9.94 -10.35
CA GLN A 203 9.81 8.71 -10.36
C GLN A 203 9.01 7.51 -10.87
N ILE A 204 7.76 7.35 -10.38
CA ILE A 204 6.85 6.28 -10.83
C ILE A 204 6.57 6.40 -12.33
N PHE A 205 6.23 7.59 -12.81
CA PHE A 205 5.95 7.83 -14.25
C PHE A 205 7.13 7.46 -15.13
N GLN A 206 8.35 7.79 -14.70
CA GLN A 206 9.57 7.42 -15.43
C GLN A 206 9.79 5.90 -15.39
N ALA A 207 9.69 5.29 -14.21
CA ALA A 207 9.96 3.86 -14.01
C ALA A 207 8.96 2.96 -14.77
N VAL A 208 7.66 3.31 -14.75
CA VAL A 208 6.63 2.53 -15.45
C VAL A 208 6.49 2.90 -16.93
N GLN A 209 7.17 3.95 -17.38
CA GLN A 209 7.10 4.45 -18.76
C GLN A 209 5.64 4.66 -19.23
N LEU A 210 4.88 5.42 -18.43
CA LEU A 210 3.46 5.62 -18.66
C LEU A 210 3.15 6.07 -20.08
N GLN A 211 2.29 5.33 -20.77
CA GLN A 211 1.83 5.65 -22.13
C GLN A 211 0.63 6.60 -22.06
N MET A 212 0.67 7.66 -22.88
CA MET A 212 -0.40 8.66 -22.93
C MET A 212 -1.14 8.59 -24.26
N PRO A 213 -2.45 8.82 -24.32
CA PRO A 213 -3.36 9.06 -23.17
C PRO A 213 -3.59 7.81 -22.32
N ALA A 214 -3.62 8.00 -21.01
CA ALA A 214 -3.80 6.91 -20.05
C ALA A 214 -5.18 6.94 -19.40
N ARG A 215 -5.68 5.76 -19.08
CA ARG A 215 -6.88 5.52 -18.31
C ARG A 215 -6.55 4.68 -17.08
N ILE A 216 -7.10 5.02 -15.94
CA ILE A 216 -6.86 4.34 -14.68
C ILE A 216 -8.17 3.81 -14.12
N VAL A 217 -8.19 2.53 -13.72
CA VAL A 217 -9.34 1.89 -13.10
C VAL A 217 -8.95 1.40 -11.71
N SER A 218 -9.60 1.93 -10.67
CA SER A 218 -9.24 1.62 -9.29
C SER A 218 -10.45 1.30 -8.42
N TRP A 219 -10.27 0.33 -7.55
CA TRP A 219 -11.14 0.04 -6.41
C TRP A 219 -10.39 0.17 -5.07
N LEU A 220 -9.11 0.53 -5.12
CA LEU A 220 -8.27 0.62 -3.91
C LEU A 220 -8.89 1.55 -2.87
N PRO A 221 -8.84 1.16 -1.57
CA PRO A 221 -9.29 2.03 -0.49
C PRO A 221 -8.52 3.36 -0.50
N MET A 222 -9.24 4.48 -0.54
CA MET A 222 -8.62 5.82 -0.59
C MET A 222 -8.00 6.25 0.75
N HIS A 223 -8.18 5.50 1.83
CA HIS A 223 -7.49 5.75 3.09
C HIS A 223 -6.09 5.14 3.17
N HIS A 224 -5.72 4.28 2.21
CA HIS A 224 -4.36 3.77 2.04
C HIS A 224 -3.56 4.63 1.08
N ASP A 225 -2.25 4.70 1.28
CA ASP A 225 -1.30 5.48 0.48
C ASP A 225 -1.43 5.21 -1.02
N MET A 226 -1.43 3.95 -1.43
CA MET A 226 -1.58 3.55 -2.84
C MET A 226 -2.90 4.05 -3.44
N GLY A 227 -4.00 3.97 -2.69
CA GLY A 227 -5.32 4.41 -3.15
C GLY A 227 -5.43 5.92 -3.30
N ILE A 228 -5.02 6.67 -2.27
CA ILE A 228 -5.18 8.13 -2.26
C ILE A 228 -4.19 8.81 -3.22
N ILE A 229 -2.93 8.39 -3.22
CA ILE A 229 -1.92 9.00 -4.11
C ILE A 229 -2.30 8.77 -5.57
N LEU A 230 -2.73 7.53 -5.92
CA LEU A 230 -3.22 7.24 -7.25
C LEU A 230 -4.40 8.15 -7.64
N ALA A 231 -5.46 8.19 -6.81
CA ALA A 231 -6.67 8.97 -7.09
C ALA A 231 -6.39 10.48 -7.22
N VAL A 232 -5.56 11.03 -6.34
CA VAL A 232 -5.18 12.44 -6.34
C VAL A 232 -4.41 12.82 -7.59
N PHE A 233 -3.36 12.04 -7.95
CA PHE A 233 -2.54 12.38 -9.11
C PHE A 233 -3.24 12.16 -10.44
N VAL A 234 -4.02 11.12 -10.57
CA VAL A 234 -4.85 10.89 -11.75
C VAL A 234 -5.81 12.07 -11.96
N THR A 235 -6.39 12.58 -10.86
CA THR A 235 -7.27 13.74 -10.88
C THR A 235 -6.51 15.02 -11.22
N ILE A 236 -5.37 15.31 -10.58
CA ILE A 236 -4.55 16.50 -10.85
C ILE A 236 -4.13 16.54 -12.33
N LEU A 237 -3.61 15.44 -12.84
CA LEU A 237 -3.12 15.31 -14.21
C LEU A 237 -4.25 15.28 -15.27
N GLY A 238 -5.51 15.17 -14.84
CA GLY A 238 -6.66 15.10 -15.74
C GLY A 238 -6.68 13.82 -16.58
N LEU A 239 -6.16 12.72 -16.07
CA LEU A 239 -6.27 11.42 -16.72
C LEU A 239 -7.69 10.87 -16.59
N ASP A 240 -8.02 9.91 -17.42
CA ASP A 240 -9.32 9.24 -17.37
C ASP A 240 -9.37 8.31 -16.16
N PHE A 241 -10.20 8.62 -15.16
CA PHE A 241 -10.26 7.91 -13.89
C PHE A 241 -11.61 7.25 -13.68
N GLU A 242 -11.60 5.94 -13.53
CA GLU A 242 -12.77 5.15 -13.13
C GLU A 242 -12.57 4.55 -11.74
N MET A 243 -13.54 4.77 -10.87
CA MET A 243 -13.50 4.27 -9.50
C MET A 243 -14.74 3.45 -9.15
N MET A 244 -14.53 2.49 -8.24
CA MET A 244 -15.57 1.74 -7.54
C MET A 244 -15.13 1.51 -6.08
N THR A 245 -15.99 0.93 -5.25
CA THR A 245 -15.61 0.64 -3.87
C THR A 245 -14.84 -0.68 -3.76
N PRO A 246 -14.01 -0.87 -2.71
CA PRO A 246 -13.39 -2.16 -2.43
C PRO A 246 -14.41 -3.30 -2.30
N ARG A 247 -15.55 -3.02 -1.71
CA ARG A 247 -16.65 -3.99 -1.56
C ARG A 247 -17.19 -4.46 -2.91
N ASP A 248 -17.31 -3.56 -3.88
CA ASP A 248 -17.80 -3.90 -5.23
C ASP A 248 -16.87 -4.89 -5.94
N PHE A 249 -15.55 -4.72 -5.75
CA PHE A 249 -14.56 -5.65 -6.27
C PHE A 249 -14.59 -7.00 -5.52
N ILE A 250 -14.54 -6.96 -4.18
CA ILE A 250 -14.45 -8.20 -3.37
C ILE A 250 -15.68 -9.09 -3.60
N GLN A 251 -16.87 -8.51 -3.68
CA GLN A 251 -18.11 -9.26 -3.90
C GLN A 251 -18.25 -9.75 -5.35
N HIS A 252 -17.78 -8.95 -6.32
CA HIS A 252 -17.91 -9.20 -7.74
C HIS A 252 -16.66 -8.77 -8.50
N PRO A 253 -15.58 -9.57 -8.48
CA PRO A 253 -14.31 -9.21 -9.13
C PRO A 253 -14.42 -8.97 -10.63
N ASP A 254 -15.39 -9.58 -11.29
CA ASP A 254 -15.72 -9.39 -12.70
C ASP A 254 -16.07 -7.93 -13.05
N ARG A 255 -16.61 -7.17 -12.10
CA ARG A 255 -16.92 -5.75 -12.27
C ARG A 255 -15.66 -4.95 -12.61
N TRP A 256 -14.59 -5.16 -11.83
CA TRP A 256 -13.31 -4.49 -12.08
C TRP A 256 -12.67 -4.94 -13.38
N VAL A 257 -12.65 -6.25 -13.67
CA VAL A 257 -12.09 -6.79 -14.92
C VAL A 257 -12.82 -6.20 -16.13
N ARG A 258 -14.15 -6.16 -16.12
CA ARG A 258 -14.95 -5.52 -17.19
C ARG A 258 -14.60 -4.05 -17.38
N ARG A 259 -14.40 -3.28 -16.30
CA ARG A 259 -14.00 -1.87 -16.42
C ARG A 259 -12.56 -1.74 -16.89
N LEU A 260 -11.65 -2.54 -16.36
CA LEU A 260 -10.24 -2.53 -16.75
C LEU A 260 -10.07 -2.75 -18.26
N THR A 261 -10.85 -3.67 -18.82
CA THR A 261 -10.75 -4.09 -20.23
C THR A 261 -11.68 -3.36 -21.19
N ALA A 262 -12.60 -2.51 -20.72
CA ALA A 262 -13.60 -1.84 -21.55
C ALA A 262 -13.04 -0.69 -22.44
N GLY A 263 -11.86 -0.16 -22.14
CA GLY A 263 -11.27 0.98 -22.83
C GLY A 263 -10.49 0.57 -24.09
N LYS A 264 -10.19 1.60 -24.94
CA LYS A 264 -9.27 1.48 -26.06
C LYS A 264 -7.95 2.23 -25.86
N GLN A 265 -7.82 2.95 -24.76
CA GLN A 265 -6.61 3.67 -24.35
C GLN A 265 -5.71 2.76 -23.53
N ALA A 266 -4.43 3.11 -23.41
CA ALA A 266 -3.54 2.45 -22.46
C ALA A 266 -4.12 2.52 -21.05
N THR A 267 -4.51 1.36 -20.51
CA THR A 267 -5.20 1.26 -19.22
C THR A 267 -4.25 0.71 -18.16
N TYR A 268 -4.28 1.33 -16.98
CA TYR A 268 -3.45 0.97 -15.85
C TYR A 268 -4.30 0.73 -14.60
N ALA A 269 -3.78 -0.11 -13.71
CA ALA A 269 -4.34 -0.34 -12.38
C ALA A 269 -3.23 -0.55 -11.36
N ALA A 270 -3.58 -0.43 -10.08
CA ALA A 270 -2.76 -0.87 -8.96
C ALA A 270 -3.61 -1.76 -8.06
N ILE A 271 -3.06 -2.88 -7.60
CA ILE A 271 -3.79 -3.89 -6.82
C ILE A 271 -2.87 -4.60 -5.81
N PRO A 272 -3.39 -5.17 -4.73
CA PRO A 272 -2.70 -6.15 -3.92
C PRO A 272 -2.67 -7.54 -4.60
N ASN A 273 -1.76 -8.42 -4.15
CA ASN A 273 -1.54 -9.73 -4.75
C ASN A 273 -2.81 -10.62 -4.76
N PHE A 274 -3.59 -10.64 -3.67
CA PHE A 274 -4.80 -11.46 -3.59
C PHE A 274 -5.80 -11.16 -4.71
N ALA A 275 -5.80 -9.94 -5.24
CA ALA A 275 -6.71 -9.52 -6.29
C ALA A 275 -6.48 -10.24 -7.63
N LEU A 276 -5.26 -10.69 -7.90
CA LEU A 276 -4.94 -11.51 -9.08
C LEU A 276 -5.73 -12.82 -9.07
N GLU A 277 -5.63 -13.57 -7.96
CA GLU A 277 -6.33 -14.85 -7.82
C GLU A 277 -7.85 -14.66 -7.78
N LEU A 278 -8.32 -13.64 -7.06
CA LEU A 278 -9.74 -13.37 -6.94
C LEU A 278 -10.35 -13.02 -8.31
N ALA A 279 -9.67 -12.21 -9.11
CA ALA A 279 -10.08 -11.90 -10.48
C ALA A 279 -10.06 -13.16 -11.38
N ALA A 280 -9.00 -13.96 -11.30
CA ALA A 280 -8.84 -15.17 -12.09
C ALA A 280 -9.95 -16.21 -11.85
N ARG A 281 -10.43 -16.33 -10.61
CA ARG A 281 -11.49 -17.29 -10.24
C ARG A 281 -12.89 -16.86 -10.71
N HIS A 282 -13.16 -15.56 -10.81
CA HIS A 282 -14.53 -15.05 -10.95
C HIS A 282 -14.78 -14.29 -12.26
N ALA A 283 -13.75 -13.95 -13.02
CA ALA A 283 -13.90 -13.28 -14.31
C ALA A 283 -13.41 -14.19 -15.44
N LYS A 284 -14.02 -14.10 -16.62
CA LYS A 284 -13.69 -14.89 -17.82
C LYS A 284 -13.81 -14.02 -19.06
N ASP A 285 -13.16 -14.46 -20.14
CA ASP A 285 -13.35 -13.92 -21.51
C ASP A 285 -13.11 -12.41 -21.62
N ALA A 286 -12.05 -11.87 -20.98
CA ALA A 286 -11.70 -10.47 -21.01
C ALA A 286 -10.50 -10.20 -21.92
N ASP A 287 -10.59 -9.14 -22.73
CA ASP A 287 -9.53 -8.69 -23.64
C ASP A 287 -8.60 -7.68 -22.97
N PHE A 288 -7.42 -8.11 -22.60
CA PHE A 288 -6.40 -7.29 -21.94
C PHE A 288 -5.49 -6.53 -22.93
N SER A 289 -5.75 -6.53 -24.23
CA SER A 289 -4.88 -5.94 -25.26
C SER A 289 -4.56 -4.44 -25.04
N HIS A 290 -5.44 -3.71 -24.34
CA HIS A 290 -5.26 -2.30 -24.01
C HIS A 290 -4.75 -2.06 -22.57
N VAL A 291 -4.58 -3.12 -21.79
CA VAL A 291 -4.04 -3.00 -20.42
C VAL A 291 -2.51 -2.92 -20.51
N ALA A 292 -1.97 -1.76 -20.19
CA ALA A 292 -0.54 -1.46 -20.35
C ALA A 292 0.28 -1.72 -19.07
N GLY A 293 -0.36 -1.81 -17.91
CA GLY A 293 0.33 -2.11 -16.66
C GLY A 293 -0.61 -2.31 -15.47
N ILE A 294 -0.27 -3.29 -14.65
CA ILE A 294 -0.90 -3.56 -13.36
C ILE A 294 0.21 -3.56 -12.31
N ILE A 295 0.28 -2.52 -11.50
CA ILE A 295 1.20 -2.45 -10.36
C ILE A 295 0.64 -3.34 -9.26
N ILE A 296 1.46 -4.26 -8.75
CA ILE A 296 1.07 -5.19 -7.70
C ILE A 296 1.93 -4.90 -6.48
N GLY A 297 1.31 -4.51 -5.37
CA GLY A 297 2.04 -4.09 -4.18
C GLY A 297 1.29 -4.35 -2.89
N SER A 298 1.78 -3.74 -1.83
CA SER A 298 1.27 -3.84 -0.45
C SER A 298 1.47 -5.19 0.24
N GLU A 299 1.76 -6.26 -0.47
CA GLU A 299 2.02 -7.60 0.05
C GLU A 299 2.94 -8.38 -0.89
N PRO A 300 3.59 -9.48 -0.44
CA PRO A 300 4.41 -10.31 -1.31
C PRO A 300 3.60 -10.84 -2.50
N VAL A 301 4.20 -10.75 -3.69
CA VAL A 301 3.60 -11.31 -4.91
C VAL A 301 4.02 -12.77 -5.05
N THR A 302 3.04 -13.67 -5.15
CA THR A 302 3.27 -15.10 -5.23
C THR A 302 3.29 -15.61 -6.67
N GLU A 303 4.11 -16.63 -6.93
CA GLU A 303 4.14 -17.31 -8.24
C GLU A 303 2.75 -17.85 -8.60
N SER A 304 2.05 -18.45 -7.64
CA SER A 304 0.71 -19.01 -7.84
C SER A 304 -0.33 -17.98 -8.28
N ALA A 305 -0.30 -16.77 -7.70
CA ALA A 305 -1.22 -15.70 -8.07
C ALA A 305 -0.94 -15.18 -9.50
N VAL A 306 0.34 -15.04 -9.85
CA VAL A 306 0.76 -14.66 -11.21
C VAL A 306 0.32 -15.72 -12.22
N ASP A 307 0.60 -16.99 -11.95
CA ASP A 307 0.26 -18.10 -12.85
C ASP A 307 -1.26 -18.27 -13.00
N SER A 308 -2.01 -18.14 -11.90
CA SER A 308 -3.48 -18.18 -11.92
C SER A 308 -4.06 -17.07 -12.81
N PHE A 309 -3.55 -15.86 -12.71
CA PHE A 309 -4.00 -14.73 -13.52
C PHE A 309 -3.66 -14.91 -15.00
N LEU A 310 -2.41 -15.29 -15.31
CA LEU A 310 -1.97 -15.57 -16.67
C LEU A 310 -2.67 -16.78 -17.31
N GLY A 311 -3.05 -17.75 -16.50
CA GLY A 311 -3.83 -18.93 -16.95
C GLY A 311 -5.30 -18.61 -17.24
N ALA A 312 -5.87 -17.64 -16.51
CA ALA A 312 -7.28 -17.24 -16.68
C ALA A 312 -7.49 -16.27 -17.84
N PHE A 313 -6.49 -15.43 -18.15
CA PHE A 313 -6.61 -14.37 -19.13
C PHE A 313 -5.49 -14.43 -20.17
N SER A 314 -5.85 -14.13 -21.44
CA SER A 314 -4.87 -13.92 -22.50
C SER A 314 -4.25 -12.52 -22.33
N VAL A 315 -3.24 -12.41 -21.48
CA VAL A 315 -2.56 -11.16 -21.13
C VAL A 315 -1.05 -11.32 -21.29
N ASP A 316 -0.40 -10.28 -21.78
CA ASP A 316 1.06 -10.24 -21.84
C ASP A 316 1.61 -10.22 -20.40
N ARG A 317 2.52 -11.14 -20.08
CA ARG A 317 3.14 -11.26 -18.74
C ARG A 317 3.76 -9.93 -18.28
N SER A 318 4.33 -9.14 -19.19
CA SER A 318 4.98 -7.86 -18.88
C SER A 318 4.04 -6.77 -18.35
N VAL A 319 2.72 -6.98 -18.45
CA VAL A 319 1.71 -6.10 -17.84
C VAL A 319 1.78 -6.12 -16.32
N LEU A 320 2.14 -7.28 -15.73
CA LEU A 320 2.24 -7.46 -14.28
C LEU A 320 3.54 -6.86 -13.75
N ARG A 321 3.42 -5.95 -12.79
CA ARG A 321 4.55 -5.21 -12.21
C ARG A 321 4.58 -5.33 -10.69
N PRO A 322 5.15 -6.42 -10.13
CA PRO A 322 5.38 -6.51 -8.69
C PRO A 322 6.24 -5.34 -8.23
N SER A 323 5.78 -4.57 -7.27
CA SER A 323 6.43 -3.33 -6.83
C SER A 323 6.53 -3.30 -5.31
N TYR A 324 7.55 -2.62 -4.80
CA TYR A 324 7.74 -2.41 -3.38
C TYR A 324 7.65 -0.93 -3.04
N GLY A 325 7.05 -0.64 -1.90
CA GLY A 325 6.95 0.72 -1.39
C GLY A 325 6.33 0.78 0.01
N LEU A 326 6.38 1.97 0.58
CA LEU A 326 5.88 2.28 1.91
C LEU A 326 5.57 3.78 2.02
N ALA A 327 4.68 4.14 2.93
CA ALA A 327 4.26 5.53 3.13
C ALA A 327 5.44 6.45 3.49
N GLU A 328 6.42 5.94 4.22
CA GLU A 328 7.64 6.67 4.62
C GLU A 328 8.51 7.10 3.43
N ALA A 329 8.37 6.43 2.27
CA ALA A 329 8.99 6.81 0.99
C ALA A 329 7.98 7.43 0.00
N ALA A 330 6.95 8.05 0.49
CA ALA A 330 5.76 8.51 -0.21
C ALA A 330 4.91 7.35 -0.76
N LEU A 331 5.39 6.53 -1.71
CA LEU A 331 4.65 5.37 -2.21
C LEU A 331 5.59 4.27 -2.73
N ILE A 332 6.23 4.45 -3.89
CA ILE A 332 7.01 3.38 -4.54
C ILE A 332 8.51 3.61 -4.37
N VAL A 333 9.20 2.58 -3.93
CA VAL A 333 10.67 2.50 -3.82
C VAL A 333 11.26 1.76 -5.01
N SER A 334 10.64 0.65 -5.43
CA SER A 334 11.09 -0.13 -6.58
C SER A 334 9.93 -0.71 -7.39
N THR A 335 10.17 -0.90 -8.67
CA THR A 335 9.21 -1.47 -9.63
C THR A 335 9.98 -2.04 -10.82
N PRO A 336 9.47 -3.07 -11.53
CA PRO A 336 10.11 -3.60 -12.72
C PRO A 336 10.27 -2.55 -13.83
N GLN A 337 11.51 -2.31 -14.26
CA GLN A 337 11.86 -1.35 -15.31
C GLN A 337 12.46 -2.02 -16.54
N THR A 338 12.72 -3.32 -16.48
CA THR A 338 13.22 -4.13 -17.61
C THR A 338 12.07 -4.75 -18.40
N GLU A 339 12.34 -5.21 -19.62
CA GLU A 339 11.34 -5.90 -20.45
C GLU A 339 11.06 -7.34 -19.98
N LYS A 340 12.00 -7.94 -19.23
CA LYS A 340 11.87 -9.30 -18.67
C LYS A 340 11.12 -9.26 -17.35
N ARG A 341 9.83 -8.98 -17.35
CA ARG A 341 9.01 -8.86 -16.12
C ARG A 341 7.71 -9.67 -16.22
N PRO A 342 7.10 -10.08 -15.09
CA PRO A 342 7.74 -10.19 -13.77
C PRO A 342 8.80 -11.29 -13.75
N VAL A 343 9.88 -11.07 -13.03
CA VAL A 343 10.91 -12.08 -12.79
C VAL A 343 10.53 -12.85 -11.52
N ILE A 344 10.49 -14.17 -11.59
CA ILE A 344 10.30 -15.05 -10.43
C ILE A 344 11.54 -15.92 -10.33
N ALA A 345 12.18 -15.89 -9.18
CA ALA A 345 13.36 -16.68 -8.89
C ALA A 345 13.07 -17.67 -7.75
N HIS A 346 13.68 -18.84 -7.84
CA HIS A 346 13.59 -19.87 -6.81
C HIS A 346 14.91 -19.90 -6.03
N PHE A 347 14.83 -19.68 -4.74
CA PHE A 347 16.00 -19.62 -3.85
C PHE A 347 16.09 -20.86 -2.98
N ASN A 348 17.30 -21.40 -2.81
CA ASN A 348 17.57 -22.49 -1.89
C ASN A 348 17.27 -22.08 -0.45
N ARG A 349 16.38 -22.81 0.25
CA ARG A 349 15.95 -22.51 1.63
C ARG A 349 17.08 -22.58 2.65
N ALA A 350 17.99 -23.54 2.51
CA ALA A 350 19.09 -23.67 3.45
C ALA A 350 20.07 -22.49 3.35
N GLU A 351 20.32 -22.00 2.12
CA GLU A 351 21.13 -20.81 1.88
C GLU A 351 20.45 -19.54 2.39
N LEU A 352 19.13 -19.39 2.17
CA LEU A 352 18.37 -18.28 2.73
C LEU A 352 18.42 -18.26 4.27
N ALA A 353 18.27 -19.42 4.90
CA ALA A 353 18.41 -19.57 6.36
C ALA A 353 19.81 -19.18 6.87
N ALA A 354 20.83 -19.28 6.02
CA ALA A 354 22.19 -18.84 6.29
C ALA A 354 22.46 -17.37 5.85
N GLY A 355 21.43 -16.61 5.45
CA GLY A 355 21.54 -15.21 5.04
C GLY A 355 22.05 -15.01 3.61
N ARG A 356 22.03 -16.03 2.76
CA ARG A 356 22.49 -15.98 1.37
C ARG A 356 21.36 -16.33 0.40
N ALA A 357 21.19 -15.55 -0.65
CA ALA A 357 20.22 -15.77 -1.70
C ALA A 357 20.90 -16.49 -2.89
N VAL A 358 20.74 -17.80 -2.97
CA VAL A 358 21.27 -18.65 -4.05
C VAL A 358 20.10 -19.13 -4.90
N ILE A 359 20.09 -18.74 -6.19
CA ILE A 359 19.07 -19.16 -7.15
C ILE A 359 19.37 -20.58 -7.62
N GLU A 360 18.35 -21.41 -7.63
CA GLU A 360 18.38 -22.79 -8.13
C GLU A 360 17.12 -23.08 -8.96
N ASP A 361 17.11 -24.22 -9.64
CA ASP A 361 15.91 -24.70 -10.32
C ASP A 361 14.81 -25.04 -9.31
N LYS A 362 13.55 -24.86 -9.70
CA LYS A 362 12.38 -25.16 -8.87
C LYS A 362 12.41 -26.59 -8.34
N SER A 363 12.39 -26.74 -7.03
CA SER A 363 12.36 -28.03 -6.31
C SER A 363 11.66 -27.90 -4.96
N GLU A 364 11.56 -28.99 -4.21
CA GLU A 364 11.02 -28.98 -2.84
C GLU A 364 11.93 -28.21 -1.86
N ASP A 365 13.21 -28.08 -2.17
CA ASP A 365 14.20 -27.36 -1.37
C ASP A 365 14.26 -25.86 -1.68
N THR A 366 13.47 -25.38 -2.63
CA THR A 366 13.45 -23.97 -3.02
C THR A 366 12.17 -23.25 -2.65
N VAL A 367 12.26 -21.94 -2.50
CA VAL A 367 11.11 -21.03 -2.33
C VAL A 367 11.13 -19.97 -3.43
N ALA A 368 9.96 -19.68 -3.99
CA ALA A 368 9.79 -18.68 -5.04
C ALA A 368 9.61 -17.28 -4.47
N TYR A 369 10.34 -16.31 -5.03
CA TYR A 369 10.11 -14.89 -4.81
C TYR A 369 9.93 -14.17 -6.14
N ALA A 370 8.92 -13.31 -6.21
CA ALA A 370 8.80 -12.37 -7.31
C ALA A 370 9.73 -11.17 -7.08
N SER A 371 10.49 -10.80 -8.10
CA SER A 371 11.27 -9.58 -8.06
C SER A 371 10.38 -8.36 -7.97
N ASN A 372 10.74 -7.41 -7.12
CA ASN A 372 10.15 -6.08 -7.04
C ASN A 372 10.84 -5.06 -7.96
N GLY A 373 11.63 -5.55 -8.92
CA GLY A 373 12.31 -4.75 -9.94
C GLY A 373 13.49 -3.96 -9.43
N GLN A 374 13.68 -2.77 -9.97
CA GLN A 374 14.79 -1.87 -9.70
C GLN A 374 14.31 -0.64 -8.92
N CYS A 375 15.22 -0.03 -8.16
CA CYS A 375 14.98 1.24 -7.49
C CYS A 375 14.47 2.29 -8.49
N VAL A 376 13.49 3.10 -8.09
CA VAL A 376 12.99 4.18 -8.96
C VAL A 376 14.07 5.22 -9.21
N PRO A 377 14.04 5.95 -10.35
CA PRO A 377 15.05 6.95 -10.68
C PRO A 377 15.20 8.03 -9.60
N HIS A 378 16.42 8.56 -9.44
CA HIS A 378 16.74 9.64 -8.48
C HIS A 378 16.50 9.29 -7.00
N GLN A 379 16.47 8.01 -6.68
CA GLN A 379 16.48 7.46 -5.33
C GLN A 379 17.64 6.48 -5.22
N HIS A 380 18.19 6.33 -4.04
CA HIS A 380 19.21 5.34 -3.74
C HIS A 380 18.65 4.27 -2.82
N LEU A 381 19.05 3.03 -3.06
CA LEU A 381 18.69 1.87 -2.27
C LEU A 381 19.96 1.08 -1.95
N ALA A 382 20.15 0.72 -0.71
CA ALA A 382 21.22 -0.15 -0.25
C ALA A 382 20.64 -1.31 0.57
N ILE A 383 21.25 -2.48 0.44
CA ILE A 383 20.98 -3.62 1.34
C ILE A 383 22.05 -3.58 2.43
N VAL A 384 21.63 -3.49 3.67
CA VAL A 384 22.48 -3.14 4.81
C VAL A 384 22.40 -4.20 5.90
N ASP A 385 23.53 -4.61 6.42
CA ASP A 385 23.58 -5.39 7.65
C ASP A 385 23.16 -4.51 8.83
N PRO A 386 22.04 -4.81 9.50
CA PRO A 386 21.49 -3.93 10.53
C PRO A 386 22.37 -3.82 11.79
N GLU A 387 23.30 -4.75 12.02
CA GLU A 387 24.20 -4.72 13.17
C GLU A 387 25.43 -3.84 12.90
N THR A 388 26.07 -4.02 11.76
CA THR A 388 27.29 -3.29 11.38
C THR A 388 27.02 -1.99 10.66
N ARG A 389 25.80 -1.80 10.13
CA ARG A 389 25.38 -0.69 9.23
C ARG A 389 26.21 -0.62 7.95
N ALA A 390 26.83 -1.69 7.55
CA ALA A 390 27.59 -1.80 6.31
C ALA A 390 26.68 -2.27 5.19
N GLU A 391 26.85 -1.72 3.99
CA GLU A 391 26.22 -2.25 2.79
C GLU A 391 26.77 -3.65 2.50
N VAL A 392 25.87 -4.61 2.26
CA VAL A 392 26.25 -5.98 1.92
C VAL A 392 26.34 -6.17 0.40
N LYS A 393 27.03 -7.21 -0.02
CA LYS A 393 27.16 -7.58 -1.44
C LYS A 393 25.86 -8.20 -1.96
N ASP A 394 25.68 -8.12 -3.28
CA ASP A 394 24.62 -8.82 -3.99
C ASP A 394 24.59 -10.30 -3.60
N GLY A 395 23.39 -10.86 -3.43
CA GLY A 395 23.19 -12.22 -2.96
C GLY A 395 23.26 -12.41 -1.44
N VAL A 396 23.54 -11.37 -0.67
CA VAL A 396 23.45 -11.39 0.80
C VAL A 396 22.15 -10.71 1.23
N ILE A 397 21.50 -11.27 2.26
CA ILE A 397 20.26 -10.71 2.81
C ILE A 397 20.59 -9.65 3.87
N GLY A 398 19.95 -8.50 3.77
CA GLY A 398 20.06 -7.41 4.73
C GLY A 398 18.81 -6.56 4.75
N GLU A 399 18.82 -5.52 5.56
CA GLU A 399 17.73 -4.53 5.65
C GLU A 399 17.80 -3.56 4.46
N ILE A 400 16.64 -3.25 3.88
CA ILE A 400 16.55 -2.21 2.86
C ILE A 400 16.72 -0.84 3.52
N TRP A 401 17.72 -0.10 3.08
CA TRP A 401 17.86 1.32 3.39
C TRP A 401 17.65 2.16 2.14
N VAL A 402 16.94 3.28 2.30
CA VAL A 402 16.55 4.15 1.19
C VAL A 402 16.94 5.59 1.49
N HIS A 403 17.44 6.27 0.46
CA HIS A 403 17.74 7.70 0.48
C HIS A 403 17.20 8.37 -0.79
N GLY A 404 16.55 9.52 -0.65
CA GLY A 404 16.04 10.24 -1.80
C GLY A 404 15.11 11.42 -1.45
N PRO A 405 14.77 12.24 -2.44
CA PRO A 405 13.93 13.43 -2.24
C PRO A 405 12.46 13.11 -1.95
N ASN A 406 12.06 11.86 -2.08
CA ASN A 406 10.71 11.35 -1.82
C ASN A 406 10.53 10.80 -0.39
N MET A 407 11.53 10.94 0.48
CA MET A 407 11.40 10.51 1.88
C MET A 407 10.49 11.45 2.67
N ALA A 408 9.67 10.88 3.56
CA ALA A 408 8.93 11.63 4.57
C ALA A 408 9.87 12.37 5.52
N THR A 409 9.36 13.38 6.20
CA THR A 409 10.13 14.11 7.22
C THR A 409 10.23 13.38 8.54
N GLY A 410 9.28 12.49 8.82
CA GLY A 410 9.23 11.69 10.04
C GLY A 410 7.81 11.28 10.41
N TYR A 411 7.65 10.96 11.69
CA TYR A 411 6.38 10.61 12.29
C TYR A 411 5.89 11.74 13.19
N LEU A 412 4.62 12.09 13.07
CA LEU A 412 3.97 13.12 13.88
C LEU A 412 4.17 12.85 15.38
N ASN A 413 4.66 13.86 16.11
CA ASN A 413 4.88 13.81 17.57
C ASN A 413 5.79 12.65 18.06
N ARG A 414 6.64 12.07 17.19
CA ARG A 414 7.50 10.92 17.52
C ARG A 414 8.97 11.15 17.13
N PRO A 415 9.68 12.06 17.81
CA PRO A 415 11.05 12.42 17.46
C PRO A 415 12.05 11.27 17.57
N GLU A 416 11.90 10.39 18.55
CA GLU A 416 12.80 9.23 18.76
C GLU A 416 12.62 8.18 17.64
N GLU A 417 11.37 7.83 17.32
CA GLU A 417 11.09 6.90 16.21
C GLU A 417 11.50 7.51 14.85
N THR A 418 11.29 8.81 14.68
CA THR A 418 11.75 9.55 13.49
C THR A 418 13.27 9.45 13.34
N ALA A 419 14.03 9.69 14.41
CA ALA A 419 15.48 9.59 14.37
C ALA A 419 15.95 8.15 14.06
N ALA A 420 15.33 7.15 14.70
CA ALA A 420 15.67 5.75 14.51
C ALA A 420 15.37 5.25 13.08
N THR A 421 14.33 5.78 12.45
CA THR A 421 13.93 5.36 11.10
C THR A 421 14.64 6.15 10.01
N PHE A 422 14.68 7.48 10.10
CA PHE A 422 15.06 8.36 8.97
C PHE A 422 16.46 8.97 9.07
N ARG A 423 17.19 8.77 10.17
CA ARG A 423 18.48 9.46 10.39
C ARG A 423 19.63 8.47 10.58
N ASN A 424 19.63 7.40 9.80
CA ASN A 424 20.71 6.43 9.84
C ASN A 424 21.86 6.85 8.92
N THR A 425 23.08 6.56 9.36
CA THR A 425 24.28 6.78 8.56
C THR A 425 24.78 5.45 8.04
N LEU A 426 24.93 5.35 6.73
CA LEU A 426 25.51 4.18 6.07
C LEU A 426 27.02 4.12 6.35
N GLY A 427 27.49 2.96 6.82
CA GLY A 427 28.90 2.68 7.12
C GLY A 427 29.72 2.36 5.86
N GLU A 428 30.32 1.18 5.82
CA GLU A 428 31.03 0.71 4.62
C GLU A 428 30.07 0.58 3.43
N ARG A 429 30.56 0.92 2.24
CA ARG A 429 29.79 0.98 1.00
C ARG A 429 30.37 0.04 -0.03
N GLN A 430 29.51 -0.62 -0.78
CA GLN A 430 29.88 -1.50 -1.88
C GLN A 430 29.65 -0.83 -3.24
N GLN A 431 28.69 0.07 -3.33
CA GLN A 431 28.34 0.79 -4.56
C GLN A 431 29.02 2.16 -4.60
N ASP A 432 29.53 2.54 -5.79
CA ASP A 432 30.01 3.89 -6.04
C ASP A 432 28.87 4.89 -6.20
N GLY A 433 29.11 6.16 -5.81
CA GLY A 433 28.19 7.26 -6.04
C GLY A 433 27.02 7.34 -5.06
N LEU A 434 27.00 6.55 -4.00
CA LEU A 434 26.04 6.73 -2.91
C LEU A 434 26.33 8.02 -2.12
N PRO A 435 25.28 8.74 -1.64
CA PRO A 435 25.45 9.96 -0.83
C PRO A 435 26.27 9.71 0.42
N GLU A 436 27.27 10.56 0.69
CA GLU A 436 28.19 10.34 1.83
C GLU A 436 27.69 10.94 3.14
N ASP A 437 27.05 12.10 3.09
CA ASP A 437 26.70 12.90 4.27
C ASP A 437 25.20 12.93 4.55
N ASP A 438 24.40 12.20 3.77
CA ASP A 438 22.94 12.21 3.90
C ASP A 438 22.43 11.08 4.78
N TYR A 439 21.28 11.33 5.40
CA TYR A 439 20.60 10.33 6.21
C TYR A 439 19.86 9.31 5.38
N TRP A 440 19.90 8.07 5.82
CA TRP A 440 19.20 6.94 5.24
C TRP A 440 18.00 6.53 6.08
N MET A 441 16.93 6.17 5.43
CA MET A 441 15.77 5.56 6.07
C MET A 441 15.95 4.04 6.13
N ALA A 442 15.96 3.51 7.34
CA ALA A 442 15.92 2.07 7.62
C ALA A 442 14.46 1.59 7.57
N THR A 443 14.12 0.72 6.62
CA THR A 443 12.73 0.34 6.35
C THR A 443 12.17 -0.73 7.30
N GLY A 444 13.05 -1.53 7.90
CA GLY A 444 12.68 -2.71 8.66
C GLY A 444 12.30 -3.91 7.79
N ASP A 445 12.38 -3.80 6.47
CA ASP A 445 12.13 -4.89 5.53
C ASP A 445 13.46 -5.52 5.08
N LEU A 446 13.49 -6.85 5.03
CA LEU A 446 14.65 -7.63 4.59
C LEU A 446 14.56 -7.95 3.11
N ALA A 447 15.68 -7.83 2.42
CA ALA A 447 15.78 -8.12 1.00
C ALA A 447 17.20 -8.53 0.58
N THR A 448 17.31 -8.88 -0.68
CA THR A 448 18.56 -9.06 -1.40
C THR A 448 18.46 -8.53 -2.82
N ILE A 449 19.58 -8.21 -3.43
CA ILE A 449 19.69 -7.94 -4.86
C ILE A 449 20.42 -9.12 -5.51
N VAL A 450 19.84 -9.67 -6.58
CA VAL A 450 20.48 -10.69 -7.40
C VAL A 450 20.24 -10.35 -8.87
N ASP A 451 21.27 -10.29 -9.66
CA ASP A 451 21.23 -9.93 -11.08
C ASP A 451 20.53 -8.57 -11.36
N GLY A 452 20.68 -7.62 -10.43
CA GLY A 452 20.07 -6.29 -10.50
C GLY A 452 18.57 -6.25 -10.17
N GLU A 453 17.98 -7.34 -9.70
CA GLU A 453 16.58 -7.48 -9.29
C GLU A 453 16.47 -7.51 -7.75
N LEU A 454 15.54 -6.73 -7.21
CA LEU A 454 15.28 -6.67 -5.77
C LEU A 454 14.27 -7.74 -5.36
N TYR A 455 14.61 -8.57 -4.36
CA TYR A 455 13.73 -9.59 -3.80
C TYR A 455 13.49 -9.33 -2.31
N ILE A 456 12.25 -9.07 -1.93
CA ILE A 456 11.84 -8.86 -0.53
C ILE A 456 11.65 -10.22 0.13
N THR A 457 12.43 -10.52 1.16
CA THR A 457 12.37 -11.82 1.84
C THR A 457 11.51 -11.82 3.09
N GLY A 458 11.28 -10.66 3.72
CA GLY A 458 10.45 -10.56 4.91
C GLY A 458 10.62 -9.26 5.68
N ARG A 459 10.26 -9.28 6.96
CA ARG A 459 10.48 -8.17 7.88
C ARG A 459 11.49 -8.53 8.94
N LEU A 460 12.42 -7.65 9.21
CA LEU A 460 13.47 -7.84 10.24
C LEU A 460 12.87 -8.23 11.60
N LYS A 461 11.80 -7.56 11.99
CA LYS A 461 11.14 -7.78 13.28
C LYS A 461 10.23 -9.02 13.36
N ASP A 462 9.89 -9.61 12.22
CA ASP A 462 9.06 -10.82 12.14
C ASP A 462 9.93 -12.06 11.85
N LEU A 463 11.24 -11.89 11.62
CA LEU A 463 12.18 -12.97 11.38
C LEU A 463 12.20 -13.93 12.58
N ILE A 464 12.09 -15.21 12.29
CA ILE A 464 12.17 -16.28 13.29
C ILE A 464 13.61 -16.78 13.30
N VAL A 465 14.27 -16.71 14.45
CA VAL A 465 15.67 -17.17 14.58
C VAL A 465 15.72 -18.38 15.53
N ILE A 466 15.89 -19.57 14.97
CA ILE A 466 15.98 -20.82 15.73
C ILE A 466 17.33 -21.48 15.49
N ALA A 467 18.05 -21.82 16.55
CA ALA A 467 19.37 -22.42 16.50
C ALA A 467 20.37 -21.64 15.58
N GLY A 468 20.28 -20.30 15.59
CA GLY A 468 21.15 -19.42 14.80
C GLY A 468 20.85 -19.39 13.31
N ARG A 469 19.72 -19.92 12.88
CA ARG A 469 19.24 -19.87 11.49
C ARG A 469 18.02 -19.00 11.35
N ASN A 470 17.96 -18.27 10.25
CA ASN A 470 16.85 -17.41 9.89
C ASN A 470 15.74 -18.22 9.21
N HIS A 471 14.51 -18.06 9.68
CA HIS A 471 13.33 -18.63 9.05
C HIS A 471 12.33 -17.53 8.78
N TYR A 472 11.82 -17.49 7.54
CA TYR A 472 10.91 -16.45 7.08
C TYR A 472 9.47 -16.89 7.31
N PRO A 473 8.67 -16.16 8.12
CA PRO A 473 7.30 -16.56 8.45
C PRO A 473 6.45 -16.89 7.24
N GLN A 474 6.56 -16.09 6.18
CA GLN A 474 5.76 -16.29 4.95
C GLN A 474 6.06 -17.61 4.24
N ASP A 475 7.32 -18.07 4.25
CA ASP A 475 7.69 -19.35 3.67
C ASP A 475 7.12 -20.51 4.50
N ILE A 476 7.22 -20.42 5.84
CA ILE A 476 6.60 -21.41 6.75
C ILE A 476 5.09 -21.44 6.55
N GLU A 477 4.43 -20.28 6.53
CA GLU A 477 2.98 -20.13 6.35
C GLU A 477 2.52 -20.75 5.02
N GLY A 478 3.29 -20.53 3.94
CA GLY A 478 3.06 -21.16 2.63
C GLY A 478 3.17 -22.67 2.68
N THR A 479 4.16 -23.20 3.40
CA THR A 479 4.31 -24.66 3.62
C THR A 479 3.15 -25.23 4.40
N VAL A 480 2.70 -24.57 5.46
CA VAL A 480 1.53 -24.97 6.28
C VAL A 480 0.27 -25.01 5.43
N GLN A 481 0.05 -23.97 4.62
CA GLN A 481 -1.13 -23.92 3.75
C GLN A 481 -1.14 -25.02 2.70
N ALA A 482 0.02 -25.36 2.14
CA ALA A 482 0.15 -26.43 1.14
C ALA A 482 0.02 -27.85 1.75
N ALA A 483 0.30 -28.00 3.05
CA ALA A 483 0.34 -29.29 3.72
C ALA A 483 -1.06 -29.94 3.90
N SER A 484 -2.13 -29.14 3.99
CA SER A 484 -3.48 -29.68 4.23
C SER A 484 -4.58 -28.76 3.70
N ALA A 485 -5.60 -29.36 3.06
CA ALA A 485 -6.84 -28.66 2.67
C ALA A 485 -7.68 -28.17 3.87
N GLN A 486 -7.38 -28.65 5.09
CA GLN A 486 -7.97 -28.17 6.33
C GLN A 486 -7.59 -26.71 6.65
N VAL A 487 -6.49 -26.22 6.08
CA VAL A 487 -5.97 -24.87 6.31
C VAL A 487 -6.67 -23.86 5.40
N ARG A 488 -7.22 -22.82 6.00
CA ARG A 488 -7.80 -21.70 5.24
C ARG A 488 -6.71 -20.94 4.51
N PRO A 489 -6.86 -20.64 3.20
CA PRO A 489 -5.89 -19.83 2.46
C PRO A 489 -5.60 -18.47 3.12
N ASP A 490 -4.33 -18.06 3.09
CA ASP A 490 -3.82 -16.79 3.65
C ASP A 490 -4.21 -16.54 5.11
N SER A 491 -4.35 -17.60 5.90
CA SER A 491 -4.86 -17.54 7.28
C SER A 491 -4.02 -18.36 8.25
N VAL A 492 -2.71 -18.23 8.11
CA VAL A 492 -1.71 -18.82 9.03
C VAL A 492 -0.85 -17.71 9.60
N ALA A 493 -0.51 -17.77 10.88
CA ALA A 493 0.47 -16.90 11.52
C ALA A 493 1.59 -17.74 12.14
N ALA A 494 2.80 -17.61 11.60
CA ALA A 494 4.00 -18.23 12.12
C ALA A 494 4.83 -17.20 12.90
N PHE A 495 5.22 -17.54 14.12
CA PHE A 495 6.09 -16.73 14.95
C PHE A 495 6.86 -17.59 15.97
N SER A 496 7.95 -17.05 16.49
CA SER A 496 8.66 -17.68 17.60
C SER A 496 8.27 -17.10 18.94
N VAL A 497 8.38 -17.91 19.97
CA VAL A 497 8.27 -17.50 21.38
C VAL A 497 9.52 -17.93 22.13
N GLU A 498 9.86 -17.28 23.25
CA GLU A 498 10.96 -17.71 24.09
C GLU A 498 10.66 -19.09 24.68
N GLY A 499 11.52 -20.05 24.38
CA GLY A 499 11.52 -21.38 24.98
C GLY A 499 12.57 -21.51 26.10
N ASN A 500 12.71 -22.71 26.67
CA ASN A 500 13.63 -22.93 27.81
C ASN A 500 15.11 -22.76 27.44
N ASP A 501 15.51 -23.19 26.24
CA ASP A 501 16.91 -23.17 25.78
C ASP A 501 17.11 -22.47 24.42
N SER A 502 16.02 -22.23 23.69
CA SER A 502 16.00 -21.57 22.38
C SER A 502 14.61 -21.02 22.07
N GLU A 503 14.47 -20.24 21.01
CA GLU A 503 13.14 -19.87 20.50
C GLU A 503 12.40 -21.11 19.99
N SER A 504 11.09 -21.14 20.25
CA SER A 504 10.13 -22.18 19.87
C SER A 504 9.20 -21.68 18.77
N LEU A 505 8.99 -22.48 17.73
CA LEU A 505 8.07 -22.15 16.64
C LEU A 505 6.63 -22.43 17.03
N VAL A 506 5.78 -21.44 16.90
CA VAL A 506 4.33 -21.52 17.11
C VAL A 506 3.60 -21.17 15.81
N LEU A 507 2.59 -21.96 15.49
CA LEU A 507 1.71 -21.77 14.33
C LEU A 507 0.27 -21.56 14.80
N LEU A 508 -0.35 -20.43 14.46
CA LEU A 508 -1.80 -20.26 14.54
C LEU A 508 -2.40 -20.52 13.16
N VAL A 509 -3.38 -21.40 13.06
CA VAL A 509 -3.93 -21.87 11.80
C VAL A 509 -5.45 -21.76 11.81
N GLU A 510 -6.04 -20.99 10.88
CA GLU A 510 -7.50 -20.98 10.70
C GLU A 510 -7.95 -22.18 9.87
N ARG A 511 -9.06 -22.79 10.29
CA ARG A 511 -9.71 -23.85 9.50
C ARG A 511 -10.35 -23.27 8.24
N ALA A 512 -10.30 -24.03 7.16
CA ALA A 512 -11.10 -23.74 5.98
C ALA A 512 -12.60 -23.77 6.30
N ASP A 513 -13.41 -23.05 5.52
CA ASP A 513 -14.84 -22.87 5.83
C ASP A 513 -15.62 -24.19 5.90
N ASP A 514 -15.22 -25.20 5.09
CA ASP A 514 -15.82 -26.53 5.05
C ASP A 514 -15.10 -27.58 5.93
N ALA A 515 -14.04 -27.17 6.63
CA ALA A 515 -13.20 -28.06 7.41
C ALA A 515 -13.83 -28.44 8.75
N GLN A 516 -13.60 -29.69 9.20
CA GLN A 516 -14.15 -30.21 10.44
C GLN A 516 -13.07 -30.32 11.53
N PRO A 517 -13.37 -29.95 12.78
CA PRO A 517 -12.43 -30.12 13.88
C PRO A 517 -11.97 -31.56 14.14
N SER A 518 -12.72 -32.53 13.69
CA SER A 518 -12.33 -33.96 13.76
C SER A 518 -11.06 -34.28 12.98
N ASP A 519 -10.76 -33.49 11.93
CA ASP A 519 -9.68 -33.75 11.01
C ASP A 519 -8.40 -32.95 11.37
N ASP A 520 -8.48 -32.14 12.43
CA ASP A 520 -7.35 -31.31 12.92
C ASP A 520 -6.12 -32.15 13.29
N ALA A 521 -6.32 -33.33 13.86
CA ALA A 521 -5.23 -34.20 14.29
C ALA A 521 -4.38 -34.70 13.10
N GLU A 522 -5.03 -35.16 12.04
CA GLU A 522 -4.37 -35.60 10.81
C GLU A 522 -3.66 -34.42 10.11
N ALA A 523 -4.35 -33.28 10.01
CA ALA A 523 -3.80 -32.07 9.43
C ALA A 523 -2.60 -31.54 10.25
N THR A 524 -2.64 -31.62 11.59
CA THR A 524 -1.52 -31.23 12.46
C THR A 524 -0.27 -32.06 12.18
N GLU A 525 -0.41 -33.38 12.02
CA GLU A 525 0.75 -34.25 11.68
C GLU A 525 1.26 -33.99 10.27
N ALA A 526 0.39 -33.72 9.31
CA ALA A 526 0.79 -33.33 7.95
C ALA A 526 1.58 -32.01 7.96
N ILE A 527 1.10 -30.99 8.68
CA ILE A 527 1.76 -29.71 8.85
C ILE A 527 3.12 -29.90 9.52
N ARG A 528 3.17 -30.63 10.65
CA ARG A 528 4.40 -30.89 11.39
C ARG A 528 5.45 -31.58 10.50
N THR A 529 5.04 -32.56 9.75
CA THR A 529 5.91 -33.31 8.82
C THR A 529 6.43 -32.39 7.72
N ALA A 530 5.58 -31.60 7.08
CA ALA A 530 5.94 -30.71 6.00
C ALA A 530 6.91 -29.61 6.48
N VAL A 531 6.60 -28.93 7.61
CA VAL A 531 7.47 -27.88 8.16
C VAL A 531 8.83 -28.45 8.56
N THR A 532 8.85 -29.63 9.19
CA THR A 532 10.13 -30.25 9.58
C THR A 532 10.96 -30.63 8.36
N ALA A 533 10.33 -31.17 7.31
CA ALA A 533 11.02 -31.59 6.09
C ALA A 533 11.61 -30.38 5.32
N HIS A 534 10.82 -29.33 5.14
CA HIS A 534 11.22 -28.20 4.29
C HIS A 534 12.05 -27.14 5.02
N HIS A 535 11.85 -26.94 6.33
CA HIS A 535 12.50 -25.87 7.10
C HIS A 535 13.53 -26.37 8.12
N GLY A 536 13.61 -27.69 8.35
CA GLY A 536 14.54 -28.29 9.32
C GLY A 536 14.24 -27.91 10.78
N ILE A 537 13.05 -27.38 11.06
CA ILE A 537 12.54 -27.04 12.39
C ILE A 537 11.18 -27.66 12.61
N THR A 538 10.89 -28.06 13.84
CA THR A 538 9.61 -28.66 14.18
C THR A 538 8.75 -27.65 14.93
N PRO A 539 7.48 -27.43 14.56
CA PRO A 539 6.57 -26.59 15.35
C PRO A 539 6.37 -27.19 16.76
N ASP A 540 6.62 -26.38 17.77
CA ASP A 540 6.36 -26.74 19.17
C ASP A 540 4.85 -26.76 19.46
N ASP A 541 4.13 -25.79 18.90
CA ASP A 541 2.67 -25.71 19.05
C ASP A 541 2.00 -25.35 17.72
N ILE A 542 0.86 -26.00 17.46
CA ILE A 542 -0.02 -25.74 16.32
C ILE A 542 -1.43 -25.54 16.84
N VAL A 543 -1.89 -24.28 16.86
CA VAL A 543 -3.16 -23.89 17.45
C VAL A 543 -4.19 -23.63 16.36
N TRP A 544 -5.20 -24.47 16.31
CA TRP A 544 -6.33 -24.31 15.39
C TRP A 544 -7.29 -23.22 15.86
N LYS A 545 -7.66 -22.34 14.94
CA LYS A 545 -8.57 -21.23 15.13
C LYS A 545 -9.79 -21.36 14.21
N ALA A 546 -10.90 -20.76 14.61
CA ALA A 546 -12.05 -20.60 13.73
C ALA A 546 -11.76 -19.53 12.66
N PRO A 547 -12.46 -19.57 11.51
CA PRO A 547 -12.31 -18.56 10.46
C PRO A 547 -12.47 -17.13 10.99
N GLY A 548 -11.49 -16.27 10.74
CA GLY A 548 -11.49 -14.86 11.16
C GLY A 548 -11.00 -14.59 12.59
N GLU A 549 -10.48 -15.57 13.31
CA GLU A 549 -9.95 -15.39 14.66
C GLU A 549 -8.48 -14.91 14.69
N ILE A 550 -7.73 -15.10 13.60
CA ILE A 550 -6.37 -14.56 13.53
C ILE A 550 -6.45 -13.06 13.23
N ASN A 551 -5.80 -12.27 14.07
CA ASN A 551 -5.79 -10.83 13.94
C ASN A 551 -5.17 -10.39 12.61
N ARG A 552 -5.84 -9.44 11.95
CA ARG A 552 -5.39 -8.81 10.71
C ARG A 552 -5.24 -7.31 10.88
N THR A 553 -4.38 -6.71 10.07
CA THR A 553 -4.26 -5.25 9.97
C THR A 553 -5.48 -4.66 9.24
N SER A 554 -5.62 -3.33 9.26
CA SER A 554 -6.65 -2.62 8.47
C SER A 554 -6.51 -2.86 6.96
N SER A 555 -5.33 -3.27 6.49
CA SER A 555 -5.08 -3.69 5.10
C SER A 555 -5.31 -5.18 4.84
N GLY A 556 -5.84 -5.94 5.82
CA GLY A 556 -6.14 -7.37 5.69
C GLY A 556 -4.96 -8.33 5.91
N LYS A 557 -3.75 -7.84 6.17
CA LYS A 557 -2.55 -8.67 6.40
C LYS A 557 -2.58 -9.32 7.77
N ILE A 558 -1.98 -10.51 7.90
CA ILE A 558 -1.78 -11.17 9.20
C ILE A 558 -0.97 -10.28 10.15
N ALA A 559 -1.54 -9.99 11.32
CA ALA A 559 -0.91 -9.20 12.37
C ALA A 559 -0.13 -10.11 13.33
N ARG A 560 0.99 -10.69 12.86
CA ARG A 560 1.78 -11.72 13.59
C ARG A 560 2.13 -11.32 15.02
N ARG A 561 2.49 -10.06 15.25
CA ARG A 561 2.83 -9.58 16.59
C ARG A 561 1.64 -9.52 17.53
N VAL A 562 0.47 -9.15 17.01
CA VAL A 562 -0.77 -9.18 17.80
C VAL A 562 -1.13 -10.63 18.09
N ALA A 563 -1.00 -11.51 17.10
CA ALA A 563 -1.20 -12.95 17.27
C ALA A 563 -0.25 -13.54 18.32
N LYS A 564 1.06 -13.22 18.25
CA LYS A 564 2.07 -13.61 19.26
C LYS A 564 1.71 -13.06 20.64
N LYS A 565 1.39 -11.77 20.76
CA LYS A 565 0.99 -11.15 22.03
C LYS A 565 -0.21 -11.85 22.65
N ASN A 566 -1.24 -12.12 21.86
CA ASN A 566 -2.45 -12.81 22.33
C ASN A 566 -2.17 -14.27 22.74
N TYR A 567 -1.24 -14.94 22.04
CA TYR A 567 -0.84 -16.30 22.38
C TYR A 567 -0.09 -16.36 23.72
N VAL A 568 0.84 -15.45 23.95
CA VAL A 568 1.63 -15.39 25.19
C VAL A 568 0.81 -14.85 26.38
N GLY A 569 -0.32 -14.21 26.16
CA GLY A 569 -1.24 -13.76 27.21
C GLY A 569 -0.88 -12.41 27.87
N PHE A 570 -0.20 -11.50 27.13
CA PHE A 570 0.15 -10.15 27.56
C PHE A 570 -0.50 -9.07 26.70
#